data_9f085f00fccbd3ec3da9974dc8826ea8
#
_entry.id   9f085f00fccbd3ec3da9974dc8826ea8
#
_cell.length_a   1.000
_cell.length_b   1.000
_cell.length_c   1.000
_cell.angle_alpha   90.00
_cell.angle_beta   90.00
_cell.angle_gamma   90.00
#
_symmetry.space_group_name_H-M   'P 1'
#
loop_
_entity.id
_entity.type
_entity.pdbx_description
1 polymer ?
#
loop_
_entity_poly.entity_id
_entity_poly.type
_entity_poly.pdbx_seq_one_letter_code
_entity_poly.pdbx_strand_id
1 'polypeptide(L)'
;MDSIFKHTENNGEAIITGLQRALTETSIFIPETINGIPVVEIGPEAFRSTSITDIKIGENIKKLGEKAFYMCEKLQSVTWHCQCDVIPVDCFSGCSNLTQFDFSNIKRIEKRAFSESGLQKVCLPQNIECIIEGAFSRCKTLSSVKWNCKCDVIPTFCFYKCRNLTQFDFSKIKKVEKCAFSESGLQKVCLPQNIECISGWTFSKCKELRSVEWNCKCDVIPVFCFLRCSNLTQFDFSNIKRIDRAAFYESGLKEVCLPENIECIIEGAFCRCKTLSSVKWNCKCNVISVDCFAGCSNLTQFDFSNIKRIGAHAFENSGLTSVRLSKETAVDQSGFACCNDLEKIEWLSGRSIEGDIFEECQNIKEIIISDNVMGIAVDAFASSPNAEISFI
;
A
#
# COMPACT_ATOMS: atom_id res chain seq x y z
N MET A 1 -29.66 -36.49 27.37
CA MET A 1 -29.95 -35.39 26.41
C MET A 1 -28.98 -35.53 25.26
N ASP A 2 -29.49 -35.66 24.06
CA ASP A 2 -28.62 -35.75 22.87
C ASP A 2 -27.80 -34.48 22.74
N SER A 3 -26.48 -34.63 22.59
CA SER A 3 -25.57 -33.50 22.41
C SER A 3 -25.96 -32.72 21.16
N ILE A 4 -25.92 -31.37 21.22
CA ILE A 4 -26.11 -30.53 20.04
C ILE A 4 -24.91 -30.58 19.11
N PHE A 5 -23.80 -31.17 19.57
CA PHE A 5 -22.51 -31.19 18.86
C PHE A 5 -22.32 -32.50 18.10
N LYS A 6 -21.94 -32.42 16.84
CA LYS A 6 -21.29 -33.51 16.11
C LYS A 6 -19.86 -33.66 16.66
N HIS A 7 -19.43 -34.87 16.87
CA HIS A 7 -18.07 -35.15 17.33
C HIS A 7 -17.53 -36.42 16.71
N THR A 8 -16.22 -36.53 16.72
CA THR A 8 -15.48 -37.77 16.46
C THR A 8 -14.67 -38.10 17.71
N GLU A 9 -14.38 -39.38 17.91
CA GLU A 9 -13.58 -39.86 19.00
C GLU A 9 -12.23 -40.33 18.52
N ASN A 10 -11.19 -39.95 19.24
CA ASN A 10 -9.83 -40.37 18.97
C ASN A 10 -9.11 -40.61 20.31
N ASN A 11 -8.62 -41.83 20.55
CA ASN A 11 -7.90 -42.22 21.76
C ASN A 11 -8.62 -41.85 23.07
N GLY A 12 -9.95 -41.98 23.12
CA GLY A 12 -10.74 -41.65 24.31
C GLY A 12 -10.95 -40.15 24.55
N GLU A 13 -10.66 -39.31 23.59
CA GLU A 13 -10.91 -37.86 23.56
C GLU A 13 -11.91 -37.51 22.45
N ALA A 14 -12.82 -36.58 22.73
CA ALA A 14 -13.81 -36.09 21.76
C ALA A 14 -13.34 -34.81 21.08
N ILE A 15 -13.52 -34.77 19.74
CA ILE A 15 -13.27 -33.63 18.89
C ILE A 15 -14.60 -33.13 18.32
N ILE A 16 -14.98 -31.89 18.60
CA ILE A 16 -16.20 -31.29 18.03
C ILE A 16 -15.97 -31.00 16.55
N THR A 17 -16.82 -31.54 15.67
CA THR A 17 -16.73 -31.39 14.21
C THR A 17 -17.87 -30.56 13.64
N GLY A 18 -18.83 -30.12 14.45
CA GLY A 18 -19.95 -29.30 14.01
C GLY A 18 -21.16 -29.37 14.95
N LEU A 19 -22.29 -28.94 14.40
CA LEU A 19 -23.60 -28.98 15.06
C LEU A 19 -24.47 -30.07 14.41
N GLN A 20 -25.20 -30.83 15.28
CA GLN A 20 -26.12 -31.90 14.81
C GLN A 20 -27.41 -31.34 14.22
N ARG A 21 -27.84 -30.16 14.68
CA ARG A 21 -29.08 -29.48 14.25
C ARG A 21 -28.91 -27.97 14.25
N ALA A 22 -29.80 -27.27 13.56
CA ALA A 22 -29.89 -25.83 13.65
C ALA A 22 -30.07 -25.40 15.12
N LEU A 23 -29.38 -24.34 15.52
CA LEU A 23 -29.42 -23.82 16.88
C LEU A 23 -30.78 -23.13 17.11
N THR A 24 -31.41 -23.47 18.23
CA THR A 24 -32.53 -22.73 18.83
C THR A 24 -32.01 -21.60 19.72
N GLU A 25 -30.86 -21.80 20.35
CA GLU A 25 -30.13 -20.79 21.13
C GLU A 25 -28.86 -20.41 20.41
N THR A 26 -28.53 -19.10 20.40
CA THR A 26 -27.35 -18.57 19.70
C THR A 26 -26.12 -18.43 20.58
N SER A 27 -26.30 -18.54 21.92
CA SER A 27 -25.20 -18.59 22.90
C SER A 27 -24.84 -20.04 23.20
N ILE A 28 -23.56 -20.41 23.02
CA ILE A 28 -23.09 -21.80 23.15
C ILE A 28 -22.01 -21.88 24.22
N PHE A 29 -22.13 -22.94 25.06
CA PHE A 29 -21.08 -23.39 25.95
C PHE A 29 -20.50 -24.71 25.42
N ILE A 30 -19.19 -24.81 25.27
CA ILE A 30 -18.50 -26.05 24.92
C ILE A 30 -18.42 -26.93 26.17
N PRO A 31 -19.07 -28.12 26.17
CA PRO A 31 -19.11 -28.98 27.36
C PRO A 31 -17.73 -29.59 27.64
N GLU A 32 -17.49 -29.96 28.90
CA GLU A 32 -16.26 -30.66 29.25
C GLU A 32 -16.24 -32.11 28.75
N THR A 33 -17.41 -32.73 28.62
CA THR A 33 -17.57 -34.10 28.13
C THR A 33 -18.76 -34.22 27.18
N ILE A 34 -18.69 -35.13 26.22
CA ILE A 34 -19.82 -35.62 25.42
C ILE A 34 -19.91 -37.13 25.61
N ASN A 35 -21.06 -37.63 26.07
CA ASN A 35 -21.27 -39.06 26.42
C ASN A 35 -20.23 -39.62 27.38
N GLY A 36 -19.73 -38.80 28.32
CA GLY A 36 -18.69 -39.17 29.27
C GLY A 36 -17.26 -39.11 28.74
N ILE A 37 -17.07 -38.75 27.45
CA ILE A 37 -15.77 -38.63 26.80
C ILE A 37 -15.31 -37.16 26.88
N PRO A 38 -14.08 -36.86 27.36
CA PRO A 38 -13.59 -35.50 27.50
C PRO A 38 -13.46 -34.82 26.15
N VAL A 39 -14.01 -33.60 26.02
CA VAL A 39 -13.89 -32.77 24.83
C VAL A 39 -12.60 -31.96 24.92
N VAL A 40 -11.67 -32.17 24.02
CA VAL A 40 -10.33 -31.54 24.06
C VAL A 40 -10.01 -30.68 22.83
N GLU A 41 -10.79 -30.81 21.76
CA GLU A 41 -10.52 -30.11 20.52
C GLU A 41 -11.83 -29.60 19.88
N ILE A 42 -11.77 -28.40 19.35
CA ILE A 42 -12.73 -27.91 18.35
C ILE A 42 -12.05 -28.09 16.98
N GLY A 43 -12.57 -28.99 16.18
CA GLY A 43 -12.00 -29.38 14.90
C GLY A 43 -12.10 -28.29 13.81
N PRO A 44 -11.44 -28.53 12.67
CA PRO A 44 -11.50 -27.61 11.53
C PRO A 44 -12.94 -27.36 11.09
N GLU A 45 -13.25 -26.10 10.78
CA GLU A 45 -14.55 -25.64 10.26
C GLU A 45 -15.77 -25.99 11.15
N ALA A 46 -15.57 -26.41 12.41
CA ALA A 46 -16.63 -26.97 13.28
C ALA A 46 -17.87 -26.05 13.41
N PHE A 47 -17.67 -24.74 13.48
CA PHE A 47 -18.75 -23.74 13.56
C PHE A 47 -18.80 -22.81 12.36
N ARG A 48 -18.17 -23.17 11.24
CA ARG A 48 -18.16 -22.35 10.04
C ARG A 48 -19.56 -21.91 9.62
N SER A 49 -19.72 -20.60 9.36
CA SER A 49 -20.96 -19.97 8.87
C SER A 49 -22.19 -20.23 9.74
N THR A 50 -21.99 -20.51 11.04
CA THR A 50 -23.10 -20.67 11.99
C THR A 50 -23.65 -19.32 12.45
N SER A 51 -24.87 -19.32 12.99
CA SER A 51 -25.53 -18.13 13.53
C SER A 51 -25.26 -17.88 15.03
N ILE A 52 -24.20 -18.48 15.58
CA ILE A 52 -23.82 -18.26 16.98
C ILE A 52 -23.51 -16.79 17.24
N THR A 53 -23.97 -16.29 18.40
CA THR A 53 -23.69 -14.92 18.86
C THR A 53 -22.63 -14.89 19.94
N ASP A 54 -22.60 -15.93 20.80
CA ASP A 54 -21.69 -16.00 21.93
C ASP A 54 -21.16 -17.42 22.08
N ILE A 55 -19.88 -17.53 22.35
CA ILE A 55 -19.28 -18.82 22.63
C ILE A 55 -18.34 -18.76 23.86
N LYS A 56 -18.49 -19.73 24.75
CA LYS A 56 -17.57 -19.93 25.85
C LYS A 56 -16.77 -21.22 25.62
N ILE A 57 -15.45 -21.08 25.54
CA ILE A 57 -14.48 -22.16 25.32
C ILE A 57 -13.76 -22.39 26.66
N GLY A 58 -13.98 -23.57 27.25
CA GLY A 58 -13.47 -23.94 28.59
C GLY A 58 -12.00 -24.36 28.59
N GLU A 59 -11.46 -24.57 29.81
CA GLU A 59 -10.04 -24.92 30.06
C GLU A 59 -9.66 -26.33 29.54
N ASN A 60 -10.66 -27.20 29.32
CA ASN A 60 -10.48 -28.53 28.76
C ASN A 60 -10.03 -28.55 27.31
N ILE A 61 -10.29 -27.45 26.55
CA ILE A 61 -9.91 -27.35 25.13
C ILE A 61 -8.43 -27.07 25.02
N LYS A 62 -7.71 -27.97 24.37
CA LYS A 62 -6.26 -27.91 24.10
C LYS A 62 -5.93 -27.43 22.69
N LYS A 63 -6.87 -27.56 21.73
CA LYS A 63 -6.62 -27.25 20.32
C LYS A 63 -7.88 -26.73 19.64
N LEU A 64 -7.66 -25.74 18.75
CA LEU A 64 -8.63 -25.27 17.77
C LEU A 64 -8.14 -25.61 16.36
N GLY A 65 -9.08 -26.00 15.51
CA GLY A 65 -8.83 -26.24 14.10
C GLY A 65 -8.89 -24.96 13.26
N GLU A 66 -8.31 -25.01 12.07
CA GLU A 66 -8.41 -23.95 11.08
C GLU A 66 -9.88 -23.65 10.76
N LYS A 67 -10.19 -22.35 10.54
CA LYS A 67 -11.53 -21.90 10.18
C LYS A 67 -12.65 -22.32 11.16
N ALA A 68 -12.31 -22.65 12.41
CA ALA A 68 -13.30 -23.18 13.38
C ALA A 68 -14.55 -22.29 13.51
N PHE A 69 -14.39 -20.95 13.39
CA PHE A 69 -15.47 -19.95 13.44
C PHE A 69 -15.52 -19.09 12.16
N TYR A 70 -15.01 -19.59 11.03
CA TYR A 70 -14.98 -18.87 9.78
C TYR A 70 -16.37 -18.41 9.34
N MET A 71 -16.53 -17.10 9.00
CA MET A 71 -17.80 -16.51 8.55
C MET A 71 -18.94 -16.65 9.58
N CYS A 72 -18.65 -16.72 10.88
CA CYS A 72 -19.65 -16.57 11.93
C CYS A 72 -20.01 -15.10 12.08
N GLU A 73 -20.75 -14.54 11.09
CA GLU A 73 -21.03 -13.12 10.98
C GLU A 73 -21.78 -12.54 12.21
N LYS A 74 -22.57 -13.37 12.91
CA LYS A 74 -23.33 -12.97 14.08
C LYS A 74 -22.54 -13.08 15.40
N LEU A 75 -21.34 -13.66 15.39
CA LEU A 75 -20.53 -13.86 16.59
C LEU A 75 -20.11 -12.50 17.17
N GLN A 76 -20.52 -12.21 18.40
CA GLN A 76 -20.27 -10.95 19.11
C GLN A 76 -19.24 -11.11 20.21
N SER A 77 -19.25 -12.27 20.92
CA SER A 77 -18.34 -12.51 22.02
C SER A 77 -17.74 -13.92 22.01
N VAL A 78 -16.47 -13.97 22.39
CA VAL A 78 -15.73 -15.21 22.62
C VAL A 78 -15.12 -15.14 24.02
N THR A 79 -15.57 -16.01 24.92
CA THR A 79 -14.94 -16.19 26.22
C THR A 79 -13.86 -17.27 26.07
N TRP A 80 -12.60 -16.86 26.15
CA TRP A 80 -11.43 -17.69 25.86
C TRP A 80 -10.73 -18.13 27.15
N HIS A 81 -11.14 -19.27 27.71
CA HIS A 81 -10.49 -19.87 28.91
C HIS A 81 -9.64 -21.10 28.57
N CYS A 82 -9.57 -21.48 27.29
CA CYS A 82 -8.82 -22.66 26.89
C CYS A 82 -7.30 -22.48 27.03
N GLN A 83 -6.59 -23.59 27.05
CA GLN A 83 -5.13 -23.62 27.07
C GLN A 83 -4.49 -23.32 25.68
N CYS A 84 -5.33 -23.01 24.70
CA CYS A 84 -4.86 -22.71 23.35
C CYS A 84 -4.15 -21.35 23.30
N ASP A 85 -2.87 -21.35 22.95
CA ASP A 85 -2.05 -20.15 22.80
C ASP A 85 -1.87 -19.73 21.32
N VAL A 86 -2.53 -20.45 20.40
CA VAL A 86 -2.51 -20.19 18.94
C VAL A 86 -3.92 -19.92 18.45
N ILE A 87 -4.09 -18.81 17.71
CA ILE A 87 -5.29 -18.59 16.89
C ILE A 87 -5.01 -19.13 15.48
N PRO A 88 -5.70 -20.19 15.05
CA PRO A 88 -5.43 -20.86 13.78
C PRO A 88 -5.75 -20.02 12.53
N VAL A 89 -5.32 -20.54 11.38
CA VAL A 89 -5.59 -19.95 10.07
C VAL A 89 -7.08 -19.71 9.89
N ASP A 90 -7.45 -18.48 9.46
CA ASP A 90 -8.82 -18.05 9.19
C ASP A 90 -9.83 -18.29 10.34
N CYS A 91 -9.39 -18.52 11.58
CA CYS A 91 -10.26 -18.99 12.68
C CYS A 91 -11.48 -18.08 12.89
N PHE A 92 -11.28 -16.77 12.98
CA PHE A 92 -12.33 -15.75 13.15
C PHE A 92 -12.47 -14.85 11.92
N SER A 93 -11.99 -15.31 10.75
CA SER A 93 -12.13 -14.55 9.52
C SER A 93 -13.61 -14.43 9.12
N GLY A 94 -14.05 -13.21 8.83
CA GLY A 94 -15.45 -12.91 8.50
C GLY A 94 -16.40 -12.81 9.71
N CYS A 95 -15.89 -12.84 10.95
CA CYS A 95 -16.70 -12.60 12.14
C CYS A 95 -16.99 -11.11 12.31
N SER A 96 -17.83 -10.54 11.44
CA SER A 96 -18.02 -9.08 11.29
C SER A 96 -18.63 -8.39 12.53
N ASN A 97 -19.27 -9.12 13.43
CA ASN A 97 -19.81 -8.59 14.67
C ASN A 97 -18.90 -8.82 15.90
N LEU A 98 -17.75 -9.51 15.74
CA LEU A 98 -16.79 -9.71 16.83
C LEU A 98 -15.98 -8.43 17.03
N THR A 99 -16.41 -7.58 17.97
CA THR A 99 -15.86 -6.23 18.18
C THR A 99 -14.64 -6.18 19.09
N GLN A 100 -14.43 -7.21 19.90
CA GLN A 100 -13.31 -7.33 20.83
C GLN A 100 -12.89 -8.79 21.02
N PHE A 101 -11.62 -8.99 21.36
CA PHE A 101 -11.04 -10.29 21.67
C PHE A 101 -9.95 -10.13 22.74
N ASP A 102 -9.87 -11.06 23.69
CA ASP A 102 -8.81 -11.09 24.70
C ASP A 102 -7.59 -11.87 24.20
N PHE A 103 -6.49 -11.16 23.96
CA PHE A 103 -5.22 -11.74 23.50
C PHE A 103 -4.28 -12.15 24.63
N SER A 104 -4.69 -12.07 25.91
CA SER A 104 -3.79 -12.21 27.08
C SER A 104 -3.01 -13.53 27.10
N ASN A 105 -3.61 -14.64 26.67
CA ASN A 105 -2.99 -15.97 26.66
C ASN A 105 -2.44 -16.39 25.28
N ILE A 106 -2.53 -15.53 24.27
CA ILE A 106 -2.15 -15.87 22.89
C ILE A 106 -0.66 -15.60 22.68
N LYS A 107 0.05 -16.58 22.09
CA LYS A 107 1.42 -16.45 21.63
C LYS A 107 1.53 -16.29 20.12
N ARG A 108 0.57 -16.86 19.37
CA ARG A 108 0.65 -16.92 17.92
C ARG A 108 -0.69 -16.64 17.25
N ILE A 109 -0.66 -15.75 16.25
CA ILE A 109 -1.81 -15.39 15.43
C ILE A 109 -1.49 -15.79 14.00
N GLU A 110 -2.18 -16.81 13.49
CA GLU A 110 -1.94 -17.40 12.19
C GLU A 110 -2.54 -16.55 11.04
N LYS A 111 -2.27 -17.00 9.82
CA LYS A 111 -2.69 -16.34 8.59
C LYS A 111 -4.18 -16.02 8.59
N ARG A 112 -4.52 -14.74 8.37
CA ARG A 112 -5.89 -14.20 8.27
C ARG A 112 -6.80 -14.53 9.46
N ALA A 113 -6.24 -14.83 10.64
CA ALA A 113 -7.00 -15.31 11.80
C ALA A 113 -8.19 -14.41 12.17
N PHE A 114 -8.08 -13.08 11.99
CA PHE A 114 -9.14 -12.09 12.23
C PHE A 114 -9.48 -11.25 10.98
N SER A 115 -9.15 -11.73 9.79
CA SER A 115 -9.47 -11.01 8.56
C SER A 115 -10.97 -10.74 8.44
N GLU A 116 -11.37 -9.53 8.06
CA GLU A 116 -12.79 -9.13 7.92
C GLU A 116 -13.60 -9.23 9.22
N SER A 117 -12.94 -9.30 10.39
CA SER A 117 -13.63 -9.26 11.68
C SER A 117 -14.09 -7.84 12.03
N GLY A 118 -15.03 -7.76 12.99
CA GLY A 118 -15.57 -6.51 13.51
C GLY A 118 -14.71 -5.82 14.56
N LEU A 119 -13.47 -6.27 14.80
CA LEU A 119 -12.61 -5.75 15.85
C LEU A 119 -12.46 -4.23 15.74
N GLN A 120 -12.73 -3.53 16.86
CA GLN A 120 -12.60 -2.08 16.96
C GLN A 120 -11.25 -1.67 17.56
N LYS A 121 -10.74 -2.48 18.50
CA LYS A 121 -9.46 -2.26 19.17
C LYS A 121 -8.70 -3.59 19.26
N VAL A 122 -7.40 -3.53 19.02
CA VAL A 122 -6.48 -4.66 19.18
C VAL A 122 -5.39 -4.26 20.16
N CYS A 123 -5.28 -4.99 21.27
CA CYS A 123 -4.23 -4.80 22.26
C CYS A 123 -3.38 -6.07 22.32
N LEU A 124 -2.22 -6.07 21.67
CA LEU A 124 -1.32 -7.22 21.61
C LEU A 124 -0.36 -7.19 22.80
N PRO A 125 -0.42 -8.15 23.73
CA PRO A 125 0.44 -8.20 24.89
C PRO A 125 1.86 -8.69 24.56
N GLN A 126 2.78 -8.62 25.54
CA GLN A 126 4.20 -8.96 25.35
C GLN A 126 4.47 -10.45 25.07
N ASN A 127 3.54 -11.33 25.40
CA ASN A 127 3.67 -12.78 25.18
C ASN A 127 3.42 -13.19 23.71
N ILE A 128 2.89 -12.32 22.86
CA ILE A 128 2.77 -12.63 21.42
C ILE A 128 4.16 -12.66 20.80
N GLU A 129 4.47 -13.80 20.20
CA GLU A 129 5.75 -14.12 19.58
C GLU A 129 5.70 -14.07 18.06
N CYS A 130 4.52 -14.32 17.48
CA CYS A 130 4.38 -14.40 16.03
C CYS A 130 2.99 -13.94 15.55
N ILE A 131 2.99 -13.12 14.50
CA ILE A 131 1.80 -12.68 13.79
C ILE A 131 2.06 -12.92 12.30
N ILE A 132 1.13 -13.59 11.64
CA ILE A 132 1.28 -14.02 10.24
C ILE A 132 0.48 -13.12 9.29
N GLU A 133 0.75 -13.27 8.00
CA GLU A 133 0.16 -12.54 6.88
C GLU A 133 -1.35 -12.33 7.03
N GLY A 134 -1.78 -11.08 6.86
CA GLY A 134 -3.20 -10.71 6.81
C GLY A 134 -3.97 -10.87 8.10
N ALA A 135 -3.30 -11.09 9.26
CA ALA A 135 -3.94 -11.41 10.54
C ALA A 135 -5.15 -10.52 10.88
N PHE A 136 -5.08 -9.21 10.58
CA PHE A 136 -6.13 -8.21 10.80
C PHE A 136 -6.57 -7.53 9.49
N SER A 137 -6.35 -8.16 8.36
CA SER A 137 -6.71 -7.63 7.05
C SER A 137 -8.20 -7.31 6.97
N ARG A 138 -8.56 -6.19 6.35
CA ARG A 138 -9.95 -5.78 6.10
C ARG A 138 -10.85 -5.61 7.34
N CYS A 139 -10.26 -5.45 8.52
CA CYS A 139 -11.00 -5.05 9.73
C CYS A 139 -11.42 -3.59 9.58
N LYS A 140 -12.57 -3.34 8.94
CA LYS A 140 -13.03 -1.99 8.57
C LYS A 140 -13.34 -1.11 9.78
N THR A 141 -13.68 -1.71 10.91
CA THR A 141 -14.04 -1.05 12.18
C THR A 141 -12.82 -0.81 13.08
N LEU A 142 -11.65 -1.41 12.76
CA LEU A 142 -10.44 -1.30 13.57
C LEU A 142 -9.92 0.14 13.57
N SER A 143 -9.98 0.78 14.72
CA SER A 143 -9.60 2.19 14.92
C SER A 143 -8.33 2.37 15.76
N SER A 144 -7.95 1.36 16.54
CA SER A 144 -6.80 1.45 17.45
C SER A 144 -6.07 0.12 17.58
N VAL A 145 -4.74 0.18 17.47
CA VAL A 145 -3.86 -0.95 17.70
C VAL A 145 -2.79 -0.56 18.71
N LYS A 146 -2.69 -1.32 19.81
CA LYS A 146 -1.57 -1.27 20.76
C LYS A 146 -0.65 -2.44 20.49
N TRP A 147 0.47 -2.18 19.80
CA TRP A 147 1.46 -3.19 19.42
C TRP A 147 2.53 -3.33 20.51
N ASN A 148 2.17 -3.98 21.64
CA ASN A 148 3.09 -4.16 22.77
C ASN A 148 3.86 -5.49 22.74
N CYS A 149 3.61 -6.32 21.74
CA CYS A 149 4.28 -7.60 21.55
C CYS A 149 5.77 -7.47 21.21
N LYS A 150 6.47 -8.62 21.25
CA LYS A 150 7.88 -8.71 20.87
C LYS A 150 8.10 -8.72 19.35
N CYS A 151 7.04 -8.77 18.57
CA CYS A 151 7.12 -8.78 17.12
C CYS A 151 7.58 -7.40 16.63
N ASP A 152 8.74 -7.34 15.99
CA ASP A 152 9.30 -6.13 15.37
C ASP A 152 9.05 -6.05 13.87
N VAL A 153 8.24 -6.97 13.34
CA VAL A 153 7.82 -7.03 11.92
C VAL A 153 6.31 -6.88 11.83
N ILE A 154 5.85 -5.96 10.99
CA ILE A 154 4.43 -5.92 10.57
C ILE A 154 4.32 -6.74 9.29
N PRO A 155 3.61 -7.89 9.34
CA PRO A 155 3.59 -8.83 8.22
C PRO A 155 2.78 -8.32 7.02
N THR A 156 3.00 -8.98 5.89
CA THR A 156 2.29 -8.72 4.63
C THR A 156 0.77 -8.66 4.84
N PHE A 157 0.11 -7.65 4.27
CA PHE A 157 -1.34 -7.41 4.36
C PHE A 157 -1.91 -7.29 5.78
N CYS A 158 -1.10 -7.13 6.85
CA CYS A 158 -1.58 -7.19 8.24
C CYS A 158 -2.78 -6.27 8.50
N PHE A 159 -2.70 -5.00 8.09
CA PHE A 159 -3.75 -3.98 8.22
C PHE A 159 -4.29 -3.48 6.87
N TYR A 160 -4.20 -4.35 5.86
CA TYR A 160 -4.77 -4.05 4.54
C TYR A 160 -6.24 -3.71 4.63
N LYS A 161 -6.67 -2.58 4.06
CA LYS A 161 -8.06 -2.10 4.09
C LYS A 161 -8.65 -1.82 5.48
N CYS A 162 -7.83 -1.63 6.51
CA CYS A 162 -8.28 -1.15 7.82
C CYS A 162 -8.58 0.36 7.75
N ARG A 163 -9.71 0.73 7.15
CA ARG A 163 -10.02 2.12 6.77
C ARG A 163 -10.25 3.07 7.95
N ASN A 164 -10.57 2.55 9.14
CA ASN A 164 -10.74 3.36 10.35
C ASN A 164 -9.46 3.45 11.19
N LEU A 165 -8.36 2.75 10.78
CA LEU A 165 -7.08 2.83 11.46
C LEU A 165 -6.36 4.11 11.02
N THR A 166 -6.50 5.18 11.80
CA THR A 166 -6.01 6.53 11.45
C THR A 166 -4.59 6.80 11.90
N GLN A 167 -4.07 6.00 12.85
CA GLN A 167 -2.72 6.13 13.38
C GLN A 167 -2.16 4.77 13.83
N PHE A 168 -0.84 4.64 13.81
CA PHE A 168 -0.13 3.46 14.29
C PHE A 168 1.21 3.89 14.90
N ASP A 169 1.60 3.25 16.00
CA ASP A 169 2.91 3.48 16.65
C ASP A 169 3.97 2.54 16.08
N PHE A 170 4.92 3.09 15.32
CA PHE A 170 6.03 2.36 14.71
C PHE A 170 7.26 2.24 15.60
N SER A 171 7.23 2.73 16.84
CA SER A 171 8.43 2.86 17.71
C SER A 171 9.18 1.54 17.96
N LYS A 172 8.49 0.41 17.94
CA LYS A 172 9.07 -0.93 18.15
C LYS A 172 9.31 -1.73 16.86
N ILE A 173 8.98 -1.16 15.71
CA ILE A 173 8.98 -1.87 14.44
C ILE A 173 10.33 -1.69 13.75
N LYS A 174 10.90 -2.80 13.23
CA LYS A 174 12.08 -2.81 12.37
C LYS A 174 11.74 -3.04 10.91
N LYS A 175 10.70 -3.79 10.63
CA LYS A 175 10.32 -4.15 9.27
C LYS A 175 8.83 -4.00 9.01
N VAL A 176 8.49 -3.37 7.89
CA VAL A 176 7.11 -3.27 7.40
C VAL A 176 7.01 -3.98 6.06
N GLU A 177 6.26 -5.06 6.02
CA GLU A 177 6.17 -5.90 4.83
C GLU A 177 5.15 -5.40 3.81
N LYS A 178 5.11 -6.09 2.65
CA LYS A 178 4.33 -5.72 1.47
C LYS A 178 2.86 -5.48 1.81
N CYS A 179 2.30 -4.36 1.33
CA CYS A 179 0.89 -3.99 1.49
C CYS A 179 0.40 -3.91 2.95
N ALA A 180 1.29 -3.84 3.95
CA ALA A 180 0.91 -3.95 5.36
C ALA A 180 -0.18 -2.95 5.80
N PHE A 181 -0.17 -1.72 5.25
CA PHE A 181 -1.17 -0.67 5.51
C PHE A 181 -1.88 -0.19 4.24
N SER A 182 -1.75 -0.90 3.12
CA SER A 182 -2.40 -0.48 1.87
C SER A 182 -3.92 -0.33 2.07
N GLU A 183 -4.50 0.76 1.55
CA GLU A 183 -5.91 1.14 1.70
C GLU A 183 -6.36 1.33 3.18
N SER A 184 -5.42 1.58 4.10
CA SER A 184 -5.76 1.95 5.49
C SER A 184 -6.18 3.42 5.60
N GLY A 185 -6.75 3.78 6.75
CA GLY A 185 -7.17 5.15 7.06
C GLY A 185 -6.08 6.04 7.65
N LEU A 186 -4.80 5.62 7.61
CA LEU A 186 -3.70 6.37 8.20
C LEU A 186 -3.66 7.82 7.70
N GLN A 187 -3.63 8.77 8.64
CA GLN A 187 -3.55 10.21 8.37
C GLN A 187 -2.14 10.75 8.49
N LYS A 188 -1.35 10.18 9.39
CA LYS A 188 0.06 10.50 9.61
C LYS A 188 0.85 9.21 9.77
N VAL A 189 2.07 9.18 9.19
CA VAL A 189 3.04 8.10 9.34
C VAL A 189 4.34 8.71 9.87
N CYS A 190 4.82 8.23 11.04
CA CYS A 190 6.09 8.64 11.61
C CYS A 190 6.99 7.39 11.70
N LEU A 191 7.96 7.29 10.80
CA LEU A 191 8.88 6.16 10.71
C LEU A 191 10.17 6.49 11.48
N PRO A 192 10.42 5.86 12.62
CA PRO A 192 11.60 6.15 13.45
C PRO A 192 12.86 5.49 12.89
N GLN A 193 14.03 5.87 13.46
CA GLN A 193 15.36 5.42 13.01
C GLN A 193 15.61 3.91 13.11
N ASN A 194 14.83 3.19 13.93
CA ASN A 194 14.96 1.74 14.08
C ASN A 194 14.34 0.93 12.94
N ILE A 195 13.58 1.56 12.03
CA ILE A 195 13.07 0.87 10.84
C ILE A 195 14.22 0.63 9.87
N GLU A 196 14.40 -0.63 9.51
CA GLU A 196 15.46 -1.13 8.65
C GLU A 196 14.97 -1.46 7.22
N CYS A 197 13.68 -1.79 7.10
CA CYS A 197 13.11 -2.18 5.82
C CYS A 197 11.63 -1.83 5.69
N ILE A 198 11.28 -1.24 4.55
CA ILE A 198 9.90 -0.99 4.13
C ILE A 198 9.73 -1.62 2.76
N SER A 199 8.73 -2.48 2.62
CA SER A 199 8.46 -3.17 1.35
C SER A 199 7.52 -2.37 0.45
N GLY A 200 7.42 -2.78 -0.81
CA GLY A 200 6.54 -2.13 -1.78
C GLY A 200 5.06 -2.16 -1.41
N TRP A 201 4.29 -1.19 -1.92
CA TRP A 201 2.85 -1.03 -1.70
C TRP A 201 2.43 -0.74 -0.27
N THR A 202 3.37 -0.54 0.66
CA THR A 202 3.09 -0.49 2.11
C THR A 202 2.00 0.50 2.47
N PHE A 203 2.03 1.72 1.94
CA PHE A 203 1.05 2.78 2.19
C PHE A 203 0.20 3.11 0.95
N SER A 204 0.19 2.21 -0.04
CA SER A 204 -0.56 2.41 -1.29
C SER A 204 -2.04 2.67 -1.01
N LYS A 205 -2.62 3.65 -1.71
CA LYS A 205 -4.04 4.04 -1.62
C LYS A 205 -4.51 4.47 -0.23
N CYS A 206 -3.59 4.90 0.65
CA CYS A 206 -3.93 5.57 1.90
C CYS A 206 -4.42 6.99 1.57
N LYS A 207 -5.69 7.12 1.18
CA LYS A 207 -6.25 8.39 0.69
C LYS A 207 -6.29 9.48 1.75
N GLU A 208 -6.36 9.10 3.03
CA GLU A 208 -6.39 10.04 4.16
C GLU A 208 -4.99 10.47 4.63
N LEU A 209 -3.92 9.89 4.06
CA LEU A 209 -2.54 10.18 4.45
C LEU A 209 -2.14 11.60 4.00
N ARG A 210 -1.81 12.45 4.97
CA ARG A 210 -1.47 13.87 4.78
C ARG A 210 0.00 14.17 4.99
N SER A 211 0.66 13.43 5.89
CA SER A 211 2.07 13.66 6.22
C SER A 211 2.80 12.36 6.52
N VAL A 212 4.06 12.34 6.09
CA VAL A 212 5.00 11.25 6.35
C VAL A 212 6.30 11.85 6.90
N GLU A 213 6.69 11.43 8.10
CA GLU A 213 8.00 11.69 8.68
C GLU A 213 8.87 10.45 8.40
N TRP A 214 9.73 10.52 7.39
CA TRP A 214 10.59 9.42 6.94
C TRP A 214 11.98 9.53 7.62
N ASN A 215 12.03 9.29 8.95
CA ASN A 215 13.25 9.40 9.73
C ASN A 215 14.02 8.08 9.85
N CYS A 216 13.60 7.05 9.13
CA CYS A 216 14.21 5.73 9.17
C CYS A 216 15.52 5.67 8.36
N LYS A 217 16.25 4.56 8.54
CA LYS A 217 17.50 4.29 7.80
C LYS A 217 17.28 3.86 6.35
N CYS A 218 16.01 3.71 5.94
CA CYS A 218 15.66 3.33 4.58
C CYS A 218 15.87 4.52 3.64
N ASP A 219 16.88 4.47 2.79
CA ASP A 219 17.20 5.49 1.80
C ASP A 219 16.52 5.25 0.42
N VAL A 220 15.62 4.26 0.38
CA VAL A 220 14.84 3.89 -0.80
C VAL A 220 13.35 4.05 -0.52
N ILE A 221 12.63 4.77 -1.37
CA ILE A 221 11.16 4.74 -1.40
C ILE A 221 10.74 3.60 -2.31
N PRO A 222 10.15 2.53 -1.76
CA PRO A 222 9.92 1.31 -2.53
C PRO A 222 8.77 1.45 -3.55
N VAL A 223 8.73 0.48 -4.46
CA VAL A 223 7.76 0.40 -5.55
C VAL A 223 6.32 0.59 -5.07
N PHE A 224 5.57 1.51 -5.69
CA PHE A 224 4.16 1.82 -5.41
C PHE A 224 3.87 2.21 -3.94
N CYS A 225 4.86 2.64 -3.17
CA CYS A 225 4.73 2.89 -1.72
C CYS A 225 3.60 3.85 -1.40
N PHE A 226 3.51 4.98 -2.11
CA PHE A 226 2.50 6.03 -1.93
C PHE A 226 1.57 6.17 -3.15
N LEU A 227 1.41 5.08 -3.92
CA LEU A 227 0.46 5.04 -5.04
C LEU A 227 -0.91 5.53 -4.58
N ARG A 228 -1.48 6.53 -5.27
CA ARG A 228 -2.83 7.08 -5.00
C ARG A 228 -3.03 7.60 -3.58
N CYS A 229 -1.98 8.09 -2.91
CA CYS A 229 -2.08 8.85 -1.67
C CYS A 229 -2.49 10.29 -2.00
N SER A 230 -3.74 10.52 -2.38
CA SER A 230 -4.23 11.77 -2.96
C SER A 230 -4.18 12.98 -2.02
N ASN A 231 -4.11 12.77 -0.70
CA ASN A 231 -3.98 13.85 0.29
C ASN A 231 -2.54 14.08 0.76
N LEU A 232 -1.56 13.29 0.27
CA LEU A 232 -0.14 13.50 0.56
C LEU A 232 0.41 14.62 -0.33
N THR A 233 0.42 15.85 0.21
CA THR A 233 0.75 17.06 -0.56
C THR A 233 2.22 17.43 -0.54
N GLN A 234 2.99 16.87 0.39
CA GLN A 234 4.44 17.11 0.53
C GLN A 234 5.15 15.89 1.08
N PHE A 235 6.42 15.75 0.74
CA PHE A 235 7.31 14.70 1.24
C PHE A 235 8.73 15.24 1.35
N ASP A 236 9.43 14.89 2.42
CA ASP A 236 10.84 15.25 2.61
C ASP A 236 11.76 14.17 2.00
N PHE A 237 12.48 14.53 0.93
CA PHE A 237 13.40 13.65 0.22
C PHE A 237 14.85 13.70 0.76
N SER A 238 15.13 14.46 1.83
CA SER A 238 16.51 14.76 2.29
C SER A 238 17.38 13.53 2.56
N ASN A 239 16.78 12.43 3.04
CA ASN A 239 17.48 11.17 3.35
C ASN A 239 17.33 10.09 2.26
N ILE A 240 16.73 10.43 1.11
CA ILE A 240 16.43 9.45 0.06
C ILE A 240 17.53 9.44 -1.00
N LYS A 241 17.98 8.25 -1.39
CA LYS A 241 18.89 8.03 -2.52
C LYS A 241 18.18 7.47 -3.75
N ARG A 242 17.10 6.73 -3.55
CA ARG A 242 16.41 6.07 -4.65
C ARG A 242 14.90 6.14 -4.50
N ILE A 243 14.24 6.44 -5.62
CA ILE A 243 12.77 6.43 -5.73
C ILE A 243 12.41 5.35 -6.75
N ASP A 244 11.76 4.29 -6.28
CA ASP A 244 11.41 3.15 -7.12
C ASP A 244 10.18 3.43 -8.00
N ARG A 245 9.91 2.47 -8.90
CA ARG A 245 8.83 2.53 -9.90
C ARG A 245 7.51 2.95 -9.28
N ALA A 246 6.89 3.99 -9.87
CA ALA A 246 5.57 4.50 -9.54
C ALA A 246 5.36 4.76 -8.03
N ALA A 247 6.43 5.12 -7.30
CA ALA A 247 6.38 5.28 -5.85
C ALA A 247 5.35 6.31 -5.39
N PHE A 248 5.14 7.39 -6.17
CA PHE A 248 4.16 8.44 -5.93
C PHE A 248 3.09 8.56 -7.04
N TYR A 249 2.88 7.50 -7.81
CA TYR A 249 1.89 7.51 -8.90
C TYR A 249 0.50 7.97 -8.41
N GLU A 250 -0.12 8.96 -9.06
CA GLU A 250 -1.40 9.57 -8.67
C GLU A 250 -1.42 10.07 -7.21
N SER A 251 -0.28 10.49 -6.65
CA SER A 251 -0.25 11.12 -5.33
C SER A 251 -0.68 12.59 -5.40
N GLY A 252 -0.97 13.18 -4.22
CA GLY A 252 -1.39 14.58 -4.09
C GLY A 252 -0.24 15.58 -4.00
N LEU A 253 1.01 15.19 -4.30
CA LEU A 253 2.18 16.08 -4.19
C LEU A 253 1.97 17.36 -5.00
N LYS A 254 2.28 18.50 -4.37
CA LYS A 254 2.23 19.84 -4.99
C LYS A 254 3.61 20.31 -5.42
N GLU A 255 4.61 19.98 -4.63
CA GLU A 255 6.01 20.34 -4.87
C GLU A 255 6.90 19.12 -4.62
N VAL A 256 7.94 18.99 -5.44
CA VAL A 256 8.98 17.97 -5.31
C VAL A 256 10.33 18.66 -5.30
N CYS A 257 11.07 18.55 -4.19
CA CYS A 257 12.43 19.07 -4.07
C CYS A 257 13.40 17.90 -3.95
N LEU A 258 14.09 17.55 -5.03
CA LEU A 258 15.03 16.43 -5.08
C LEU A 258 16.44 16.93 -4.75
N PRO A 259 17.02 16.50 -3.60
CA PRO A 259 18.35 16.91 -3.20
C PRO A 259 19.47 16.19 -3.97
N GLU A 260 20.71 16.65 -3.81
CA GLU A 260 21.89 16.13 -4.53
C GLU A 260 22.20 14.65 -4.28
N ASN A 261 21.74 14.10 -3.13
CA ASN A 261 21.97 12.70 -2.75
C ASN A 261 21.06 11.69 -3.47
N ILE A 262 20.06 12.15 -4.25
CA ILE A 262 19.27 11.24 -5.10
C ILE A 262 20.16 10.71 -6.22
N GLU A 263 20.29 9.39 -6.28
CA GLU A 263 21.11 8.65 -7.25
C GLU A 263 20.27 8.09 -8.40
N CYS A 264 19.01 7.72 -8.12
CA CYS A 264 18.17 7.04 -9.10
C CYS A 264 16.67 7.31 -8.88
N ILE A 265 15.98 7.59 -9.99
CA ILE A 265 14.52 7.74 -10.04
C ILE A 265 14.03 6.80 -11.13
N ILE A 266 13.16 5.87 -10.75
CA ILE A 266 12.69 4.81 -11.66
C ILE A 266 11.39 5.23 -12.35
N GLU A 267 11.05 4.51 -13.41
CA GLU A 267 9.88 4.66 -14.27
C GLU A 267 8.60 5.06 -13.52
N GLY A 268 7.91 6.09 -14.00
CA GLY A 268 6.61 6.53 -13.51
C GLY A 268 6.60 7.07 -12.08
N ALA A 269 7.75 7.41 -11.48
CA ALA A 269 7.87 7.75 -10.06
C ALA A 269 6.85 8.80 -9.60
N PHE A 270 6.56 9.82 -10.42
CA PHE A 270 5.60 10.90 -10.17
C PHE A 270 4.48 10.95 -11.21
N CYS A 271 4.27 9.87 -11.97
CA CYS A 271 3.27 9.82 -13.03
C CYS A 271 1.87 10.14 -12.47
N ARG A 272 1.12 10.95 -13.23
CA ARG A 272 -0.24 11.42 -12.90
C ARG A 272 -0.39 12.15 -11.56
N CYS A 273 0.68 12.77 -11.07
CA CYS A 273 0.59 13.72 -9.96
C CYS A 273 -0.05 15.03 -10.45
N LYS A 274 -1.38 15.04 -10.64
CA LYS A 274 -2.11 16.17 -11.26
C LYS A 274 -2.00 17.48 -10.47
N THR A 275 -1.68 17.42 -9.18
CA THR A 275 -1.51 18.59 -8.30
C THR A 275 -0.08 19.12 -8.29
N LEU A 276 0.88 18.39 -8.90
CA LEU A 276 2.29 18.77 -8.92
C LEU A 276 2.50 19.98 -9.81
N SER A 277 2.89 21.12 -9.22
CA SER A 277 3.10 22.39 -9.91
C SER A 277 4.55 22.84 -9.94
N SER A 278 5.42 22.25 -9.11
CA SER A 278 6.82 22.65 -9.00
C SER A 278 7.72 21.46 -8.75
N VAL A 279 8.81 21.37 -9.52
CA VAL A 279 9.88 20.38 -9.35
C VAL A 279 11.21 21.09 -9.30
N LYS A 280 11.95 20.97 -8.19
CA LYS A 280 13.34 21.37 -8.06
C LYS A 280 14.22 20.15 -8.23
N TRP A 281 14.83 20.01 -9.42
CA TRP A 281 15.65 18.87 -9.80
C TRP A 281 17.13 19.14 -9.49
N ASN A 282 17.50 19.17 -8.19
CA ASN A 282 18.87 19.43 -7.76
C ASN A 282 19.74 18.18 -7.66
N CYS A 283 19.19 17.02 -8.01
CA CYS A 283 19.90 15.75 -7.94
C CYS A 283 20.91 15.59 -9.08
N LYS A 284 21.87 14.69 -8.87
CA LYS A 284 22.87 14.32 -9.88
C LYS A 284 22.31 13.46 -11.03
N CYS A 285 21.05 13.09 -10.93
CA CYS A 285 20.37 12.34 -12.00
C CYS A 285 20.22 13.25 -13.23
N ASN A 286 20.92 12.92 -14.29
CA ASN A 286 20.82 13.63 -15.58
C ASN A 286 19.88 12.94 -16.58
N VAL A 287 19.11 11.95 -16.11
CA VAL A 287 18.11 11.21 -16.89
C VAL A 287 16.76 11.31 -16.21
N ILE A 288 15.76 11.76 -16.94
CA ILE A 288 14.36 11.67 -16.54
C ILE A 288 13.84 10.32 -17.09
N SER A 289 13.40 9.45 -16.23
CA SER A 289 12.99 8.09 -16.60
C SER A 289 11.65 8.08 -17.36
N VAL A 290 11.36 6.95 -17.99
CA VAL A 290 10.10 6.69 -18.71
C VAL A 290 8.90 7.05 -17.83
N ASP A 291 7.87 7.71 -18.37
CA ASP A 291 6.62 8.10 -17.69
C ASP A 291 6.80 8.96 -16.43
N CYS A 292 7.98 9.49 -16.12
CA CYS A 292 8.29 10.06 -14.81
C CYS A 292 7.30 11.14 -14.37
N PHE A 293 6.93 12.07 -15.24
CA PHE A 293 5.98 13.15 -15.02
C PHE A 293 4.78 13.10 -15.99
N ALA A 294 4.54 11.96 -16.63
CA ALA A 294 3.40 11.78 -17.52
C ALA A 294 2.08 12.10 -16.78
N GLY A 295 1.21 12.89 -17.37
CA GLY A 295 -0.07 13.31 -16.79
C GLY A 295 0.01 14.28 -15.62
N CYS A 296 1.16 14.95 -15.39
CA CYS A 296 1.32 16.03 -14.41
C CYS A 296 0.76 17.35 -14.97
N SER A 297 -0.56 17.45 -15.10
CA SER A 297 -1.23 18.54 -15.82
C SER A 297 -1.05 19.94 -15.20
N ASN A 298 -0.62 20.06 -13.96
CA ASN A 298 -0.33 21.37 -13.33
C ASN A 298 1.18 21.71 -13.34
N LEU A 299 2.04 20.84 -13.89
CA LEU A 299 3.47 21.12 -14.02
C LEU A 299 3.72 21.98 -15.27
N THR A 300 3.75 23.30 -15.05
CA THR A 300 3.84 24.28 -16.16
C THR A 300 5.27 24.60 -16.57
N GLN A 301 6.26 24.32 -15.71
CA GLN A 301 7.67 24.61 -15.95
C GLN A 301 8.56 23.51 -15.38
N PHE A 302 9.69 23.26 -16.08
CA PHE A 302 10.74 22.37 -15.62
C PHE A 302 12.10 22.87 -16.10
N ASP A 303 13.14 22.80 -15.26
CA ASP A 303 14.50 23.15 -15.63
C ASP A 303 15.22 21.95 -16.24
N PHE A 304 15.44 21.98 -17.56
CA PHE A 304 16.14 20.94 -18.32
C PHE A 304 17.66 21.16 -18.43
N SER A 305 18.22 22.19 -17.81
CA SER A 305 19.62 22.63 -18.04
C SER A 305 20.65 21.50 -17.79
N ASN A 306 20.42 20.64 -16.83
CA ASN A 306 21.30 19.53 -16.45
C ASN A 306 20.84 18.14 -16.98
N ILE A 307 19.82 18.10 -17.81
CA ILE A 307 19.24 16.84 -18.30
C ILE A 307 19.91 16.41 -19.59
N LYS A 308 20.44 15.19 -19.62
CA LYS A 308 21.06 14.57 -20.81
C LYS A 308 20.12 13.64 -21.56
N ARG A 309 19.12 13.08 -20.89
CA ARG A 309 18.12 12.21 -21.53
C ARG A 309 16.75 12.37 -20.89
N ILE A 310 15.74 12.47 -21.72
CA ILE A 310 14.32 12.45 -21.39
C ILE A 310 13.76 11.15 -21.94
N GLY A 311 13.33 10.26 -21.05
CA GLY A 311 12.80 8.94 -21.40
C GLY A 311 11.45 9.01 -22.10
N ALA A 312 11.04 7.90 -22.71
CA ALA A 312 9.78 7.81 -23.41
C ALA A 312 8.59 8.22 -22.51
N HIS A 313 7.68 9.02 -23.08
CA HIS A 313 6.46 9.52 -22.40
C HIS A 313 6.73 10.33 -21.12
N ALA A 314 7.97 10.79 -20.88
CA ALA A 314 8.37 11.35 -19.57
C ALA A 314 7.55 12.55 -19.13
N PHE A 315 7.07 13.38 -20.07
CA PHE A 315 6.19 14.54 -19.85
C PHE A 315 4.90 14.45 -20.67
N GLU A 316 4.54 13.28 -21.18
CA GLU A 316 3.29 13.11 -21.93
C GLU A 316 2.10 13.65 -21.14
N ASN A 317 1.27 14.46 -21.80
CA ASN A 317 0.07 15.06 -21.19
C ASN A 317 0.38 15.83 -19.90
N SER A 318 1.56 16.50 -19.84
CA SER A 318 1.91 17.46 -18.78
C SER A 318 1.42 18.86 -19.13
N GLY A 319 1.38 19.75 -18.13
CA GLY A 319 0.97 21.15 -18.30
C GLY A 319 2.09 22.10 -18.73
N LEU A 320 3.22 21.60 -19.28
CA LEU A 320 4.35 22.42 -19.68
C LEU A 320 3.93 23.46 -20.72
N THR A 321 4.30 24.74 -20.46
CA THR A 321 4.04 25.84 -21.38
C THR A 321 5.24 26.14 -22.27
N SER A 322 6.44 25.79 -21.84
CA SER A 322 7.66 25.93 -22.61
C SER A 322 8.66 24.81 -22.31
N VAL A 323 9.45 24.47 -23.34
CA VAL A 323 10.54 23.49 -23.24
C VAL A 323 11.82 24.15 -23.78
N ARG A 324 12.89 24.17 -22.99
CA ARG A 324 14.22 24.61 -23.41
C ARG A 324 15.23 23.51 -23.13
N LEU A 325 15.72 22.85 -24.18
CA LEU A 325 16.67 21.74 -24.06
C LEU A 325 18.12 22.22 -24.21
N SER A 326 19.03 21.59 -23.46
CA SER A 326 20.46 21.83 -23.59
C SER A 326 21.05 21.15 -24.83
N LYS A 327 22.30 21.52 -25.20
CA LYS A 327 22.97 21.01 -26.40
C LYS A 327 23.14 19.46 -26.44
N GLU A 328 23.14 18.81 -25.28
CA GLU A 328 23.39 17.36 -25.19
C GLU A 328 22.12 16.53 -24.95
N THR A 329 20.97 17.18 -24.73
CA THR A 329 19.75 16.48 -24.33
C THR A 329 19.20 15.62 -25.46
N ALA A 330 19.07 14.31 -25.20
CA ALA A 330 18.33 13.40 -26.07
C ALA A 330 16.90 13.22 -25.52
N VAL A 331 15.93 13.13 -26.44
CA VAL A 331 14.53 12.89 -26.11
C VAL A 331 14.09 11.59 -26.76
N ASP A 332 13.54 10.69 -25.99
CA ASP A 332 13.01 9.43 -26.47
C ASP A 332 11.55 9.63 -26.97
N GLN A 333 10.97 8.57 -27.54
CA GLN A 333 9.64 8.50 -28.10
C GLN A 333 8.59 9.20 -27.24
N SER A 334 7.74 10.05 -27.84
CA SER A 334 6.59 10.71 -27.20
C SER A 334 6.95 11.49 -25.92
N GLY A 335 8.21 11.94 -25.79
CA GLY A 335 8.73 12.54 -24.55
C GLY A 335 7.91 13.74 -24.06
N PHE A 336 7.26 14.48 -24.96
CA PHE A 336 6.38 15.62 -24.71
C PHE A 336 5.03 15.50 -25.43
N ALA A 337 4.62 14.31 -25.85
CA ALA A 337 3.34 14.12 -26.56
C ALA A 337 2.16 14.62 -25.74
N CYS A 338 1.10 15.08 -26.40
CA CYS A 338 -0.14 15.57 -25.78
C CYS A 338 0.04 16.74 -24.81
N CYS A 339 1.16 17.50 -24.87
CA CYS A 339 1.35 18.71 -24.05
C CYS A 339 0.54 19.86 -24.65
N ASN A 340 -0.76 19.91 -24.36
CA ASN A 340 -1.68 20.85 -24.97
C ASN A 340 -1.48 22.33 -24.55
N ASP A 341 -0.77 22.57 -23.45
CA ASP A 341 -0.44 23.93 -23.00
C ASP A 341 0.92 24.41 -23.49
N LEU A 342 1.64 23.59 -24.31
CA LEU A 342 2.96 23.90 -24.82
C LEU A 342 2.88 24.93 -25.95
N GLU A 343 3.46 26.11 -25.70
CA GLU A 343 3.44 27.23 -26.65
C GLU A 343 4.81 27.49 -27.27
N LYS A 344 5.91 27.21 -26.56
CA LYS A 344 7.27 27.54 -26.98
C LYS A 344 8.25 26.39 -26.84
N ILE A 345 9.05 26.16 -27.91
CA ILE A 345 10.13 25.16 -27.90
C ILE A 345 11.45 25.85 -28.24
N GLU A 346 12.47 25.68 -27.42
CA GLU A 346 13.87 25.99 -27.71
C GLU A 346 14.67 24.68 -27.75
N TRP A 347 14.81 24.12 -28.94
CA TRP A 347 15.58 22.90 -29.20
C TRP A 347 17.04 23.22 -29.51
N LEU A 348 17.85 23.41 -28.46
CA LEU A 348 19.28 23.69 -28.61
C LEU A 348 20.12 22.41 -28.78
N SER A 349 19.49 21.25 -28.70
CA SER A 349 20.13 19.95 -28.86
C SER A 349 20.58 19.72 -30.32
N GLY A 350 21.80 19.17 -30.49
CA GLY A 350 22.25 18.68 -31.78
C GLY A 350 21.59 17.38 -32.24
N ARG A 351 20.71 16.78 -31.42
CA ARG A 351 20.01 15.51 -31.74
C ARG A 351 18.84 15.76 -32.70
N SER A 352 18.47 14.72 -33.45
CA SER A 352 17.27 14.76 -34.29
C SER A 352 15.99 15.01 -33.51
N ILE A 353 15.02 15.65 -34.15
CA ILE A 353 13.64 15.80 -33.66
C ILE A 353 12.82 14.74 -34.38
N GLU A 354 12.43 13.67 -33.66
CA GLU A 354 11.60 12.59 -34.20
C GLU A 354 10.11 13.00 -34.22
N GLY A 355 9.31 12.39 -35.11
CA GLY A 355 7.95 12.84 -35.39
C GLY A 355 6.97 12.75 -34.22
N ASP A 356 7.19 11.80 -33.32
CA ASP A 356 6.31 11.51 -32.20
C ASP A 356 6.65 12.31 -30.93
N ILE A 357 7.78 13.00 -30.86
CA ILE A 357 8.23 13.73 -29.66
C ILE A 357 7.19 14.73 -29.18
N PHE A 358 6.57 15.49 -30.11
CA PHE A 358 5.55 16.52 -29.87
C PHE A 358 4.20 16.15 -30.48
N GLU A 359 3.93 14.86 -30.65
CA GLU A 359 2.65 14.35 -31.14
C GLU A 359 1.49 14.95 -30.34
N GLU A 360 0.38 15.34 -31.01
CA GLU A 360 -0.79 15.95 -30.40
C GLU A 360 -0.54 17.26 -29.60
N CYS A 361 0.60 17.93 -29.76
CA CYS A 361 0.84 19.28 -29.21
C CYS A 361 0.24 20.33 -30.14
N GLN A 362 -1.01 20.78 -29.91
CA GLN A 362 -1.77 21.59 -30.87
C GLN A 362 -1.58 23.10 -30.74
N ASN A 363 -0.92 23.57 -29.68
CA ASN A 363 -0.85 24.99 -29.33
C ASN A 363 0.56 25.60 -29.42
N ILE A 364 1.52 24.92 -30.07
CA ILE A 364 2.88 25.46 -30.27
C ILE A 364 2.81 26.66 -31.20
N LYS A 365 3.39 27.78 -30.75
CA LYS A 365 3.42 29.05 -31.49
C LYS A 365 4.82 29.37 -32.01
N GLU A 366 5.85 29.07 -31.22
CA GLU A 366 7.25 29.44 -31.50
C GLU A 366 8.17 28.23 -31.34
N ILE A 367 9.00 27.97 -32.34
CA ILE A 367 9.99 26.89 -32.35
C ILE A 367 11.33 27.45 -32.74
N ILE A 368 12.30 27.42 -31.82
CA ILE A 368 13.68 27.87 -32.06
C ILE A 368 14.56 26.62 -32.10
N ILE A 369 15.26 26.40 -33.19
CA ILE A 369 16.07 25.20 -33.42
C ILE A 369 17.53 25.59 -33.63
N SER A 370 18.45 24.87 -33.00
CA SER A 370 19.89 25.04 -33.23
C SER A 370 20.27 24.64 -34.67
N ASP A 371 21.09 25.43 -35.32
CA ASP A 371 21.68 25.10 -36.65
C ASP A 371 22.44 23.76 -36.68
N ASN A 372 22.83 23.24 -35.51
CA ASN A 372 23.55 21.99 -35.36
C ASN A 372 22.63 20.75 -35.24
N VAL A 373 21.32 20.90 -35.40
CA VAL A 373 20.38 19.79 -35.35
C VAL A 373 20.69 18.74 -36.43
N MET A 374 20.74 17.45 -36.09
CA MET A 374 21.07 16.38 -37.03
C MET A 374 19.96 16.12 -38.05
N GLY A 375 18.70 16.39 -37.71
CA GLY A 375 17.56 16.19 -38.57
C GLY A 375 16.23 16.56 -37.88
N ILE A 376 15.22 16.82 -38.71
CA ILE A 376 13.85 17.08 -38.24
C ILE A 376 12.95 16.19 -39.06
N ALA A 377 12.17 15.31 -38.39
CA ALA A 377 11.19 14.48 -39.06
C ALA A 377 10.10 15.33 -39.72
N VAL A 378 9.60 14.89 -40.87
CA VAL A 378 8.63 15.64 -41.69
C VAL A 378 7.36 15.97 -40.91
N ASP A 379 6.99 15.11 -39.97
CA ASP A 379 5.79 15.17 -39.13
C ASP A 379 6.05 15.70 -37.71
N ALA A 380 7.29 16.10 -37.39
CA ALA A 380 7.68 16.49 -36.02
C ALA A 380 6.77 17.55 -35.38
N PHE A 381 6.19 18.44 -36.19
CA PHE A 381 5.31 19.53 -35.74
C PHE A 381 3.96 19.53 -36.47
N ALA A 382 3.54 18.38 -37.01
CA ALA A 382 2.31 18.27 -37.79
C ALA A 382 1.05 18.70 -37.03
N SER A 383 1.05 18.55 -35.71
CA SER A 383 -0.07 18.96 -34.84
C SER A 383 -0.15 20.47 -34.60
N SER A 384 0.90 21.26 -34.97
CA SER A 384 0.96 22.70 -34.82
C SER A 384 1.40 23.37 -36.16
N PRO A 385 0.59 23.31 -37.23
CA PRO A 385 0.99 23.71 -38.57
C PRO A 385 1.24 25.22 -38.71
N ASN A 386 0.79 26.04 -37.77
CA ASN A 386 0.95 27.51 -37.78
C ASN A 386 2.10 27.99 -36.89
N ALA A 387 2.90 27.09 -36.31
CA ALA A 387 4.04 27.48 -35.50
C ALA A 387 5.12 28.18 -36.31
N GLU A 388 5.67 29.28 -35.79
CA GLU A 388 6.80 29.99 -36.38
C GLU A 388 8.10 29.25 -36.06
N ILE A 389 8.85 28.83 -37.08
CA ILE A 389 10.12 28.11 -36.93
C ILE A 389 11.29 29.05 -37.27
N SER A 390 12.24 29.16 -36.36
CA SER A 390 13.49 29.91 -36.55
C SER A 390 14.71 29.07 -36.22
N PHE A 391 15.85 29.35 -36.86
CA PHE A 391 17.11 28.65 -36.64
C PHE A 391 18.14 29.60 -36.03
N ILE A 392 18.99 29.11 -35.10
CA ILE A 392 20.02 29.90 -34.41
C ILE A 392 21.32 29.10 -34.23
#